data_4c5f222ec771091cac8cca484394d3fb
#
_entry.id   4c5f222ec771091cac8cca484394d3fb
#
_cell.length_a   1.000
_cell.length_b   1.000
_cell.length_c   1.000
_cell.angle_alpha   90.00
_cell.angle_beta   90.00
_cell.angle_gamma   90.00
#
_symmetry.space_group_name_H-M   'P 1'
#
loop_
_entity.id
_entity.type
_entity.pdbx_description
1 polymer ?
#
loop_
_entity_poly.entity_id
_entity_poly.type
_entity_poly.pdbx_seq_one_letter_code
_entity_poly.pdbx_strand_id
1 'polypeptide(L)'
;MNVEQFRADLRAWLDEHDLTPGPDHSLHAQMQQLARVHRALYDADWMRYGWPVEVGGLGGPALLRAIVGEEVVGRRLAEPGPYSMVEVLAPTMIDYAPAELAADMVPRLLSGREQWCQGFSEPGSGSDLASLSTRALPKGNGDEAWIVNGQKVWTSFAQFSTRCVLLTRTAAGHEGITVRPLRTMHGVDEFCEVYYDDVVVPASRMLGRPGDGWRLAMDLLPYERSTCFWQRIAYLYSRFDELIGETSATADEFELGSAYLALHTLRCRSRRTQHRLRDGARLGPETSIDKVLLATAEQRLYDTARELLGGTVELDETPWRSEYLYSRAATIYGGTAEIQRNIIARRLLDLGEE
;
A
#
# COMPACT_ATOMS: atom_id res chain seq x y z
N MET A 1 2.05 2.62 26.84
CA MET A 1 0.62 2.66 26.48
C MET A 1 0.13 1.23 26.36
N ASN A 2 -1.00 0.90 26.99
CA ASN A 2 -1.63 -0.41 26.86
C ASN A 2 -2.34 -0.49 25.48
N VAL A 3 -2.01 -1.50 24.68
CA VAL A 3 -2.52 -1.69 23.31
C VAL A 3 -4.03 -1.92 23.28
N GLU A 4 -4.56 -2.70 24.22
CA GLU A 4 -6.00 -2.97 24.32
C GLU A 4 -6.78 -1.70 24.67
N GLN A 5 -6.26 -0.90 25.60
CA GLN A 5 -6.87 0.37 25.95
C GLN A 5 -6.83 1.35 24.78
N PHE A 6 -5.68 1.45 24.08
CA PHE A 6 -5.57 2.28 22.88
C PHE A 6 -6.63 1.93 21.81
N ARG A 7 -6.84 0.63 21.56
CA ARG A 7 -7.86 0.17 20.64
C ARG A 7 -9.28 0.50 21.12
N ALA A 8 -9.55 0.33 22.41
CA ALA A 8 -10.85 0.65 22.99
C ALA A 8 -11.17 2.16 22.87
N ASP A 9 -10.19 3.00 23.20
CA ASP A 9 -10.34 4.46 23.14
C ASP A 9 -10.53 4.93 21.67
N LEU A 10 -9.77 4.38 20.72
CA LEU A 10 -9.96 4.66 19.29
C LEU A 10 -11.35 4.25 18.81
N ARG A 11 -11.84 3.07 19.20
CA ARG A 11 -13.20 2.61 18.84
C ARG A 11 -14.27 3.54 19.38
N ALA A 12 -14.17 3.93 20.65
CA ALA A 12 -15.10 4.88 21.25
C ALA A 12 -15.10 6.21 20.49
N TRP A 13 -13.91 6.74 20.16
CA TRP A 13 -13.80 7.95 19.37
C TRP A 13 -14.41 7.81 17.96
N LEU A 14 -14.17 6.69 17.26
CA LEU A 14 -14.75 6.42 15.94
C LEU A 14 -16.28 6.26 16.01
N ASP A 15 -16.83 5.75 17.11
CA ASP A 15 -18.27 5.58 17.31
C ASP A 15 -18.98 6.94 17.56
N GLU A 16 -18.25 7.92 18.11
CA GLU A 16 -18.74 9.29 18.34
C GLU A 16 -18.61 10.22 17.12
N HIS A 17 -17.82 9.84 16.10
CA HIS A 17 -17.53 10.69 14.94
C HIS A 17 -18.01 10.04 13.65
N ASP A 18 -19.00 10.66 13.00
CA ASP A 18 -19.49 10.17 11.71
C ASP A 18 -18.47 10.41 10.59
N LEU A 19 -17.72 9.37 10.27
CA LEU A 19 -16.77 9.30 9.16
C LEU A 19 -17.27 8.38 8.05
N THR A 20 -18.55 8.02 8.04
CA THR A 20 -19.14 7.13 7.05
C THR A 20 -18.98 7.68 5.63
N PRO A 21 -18.55 6.87 4.64
CA PRO A 21 -18.50 7.29 3.25
C PRO A 21 -19.88 7.71 2.72
N GLY A 22 -19.89 8.68 1.82
CA GLY A 22 -21.11 9.04 1.08
C GLY A 22 -21.53 7.96 0.09
N PRO A 23 -22.67 8.15 -0.61
CA PRO A 23 -23.20 7.17 -1.55
C PRO A 23 -22.44 7.11 -2.88
N ASP A 24 -21.56 8.05 -3.16
CA ASP A 24 -20.69 8.03 -4.36
C ASP A 24 -19.49 7.12 -4.10
N HIS A 25 -19.38 6.05 -4.85
CA HIS A 25 -18.29 5.06 -4.80
C HIS A 25 -17.25 5.27 -5.90
N SER A 26 -17.28 6.40 -6.61
CA SER A 26 -16.25 6.73 -7.59
C SER A 26 -14.86 6.81 -6.93
N LEU A 27 -13.81 6.53 -7.70
CA LEU A 27 -12.44 6.64 -7.19
C LEU A 27 -12.14 8.05 -6.65
N HIS A 28 -12.71 9.08 -7.28
CA HIS A 28 -12.58 10.46 -6.80
C HIS A 28 -13.17 10.65 -5.40
N ALA A 29 -14.39 10.13 -5.18
CA ALA A 29 -15.04 10.19 -3.87
C ALA A 29 -14.29 9.38 -2.80
N GLN A 30 -13.74 8.22 -3.17
CA GLN A 30 -12.89 7.41 -2.28
C GLN A 30 -11.63 8.17 -1.85
N MET A 31 -10.97 8.90 -2.76
CA MET A 31 -9.78 9.69 -2.44
C MET A 31 -10.11 10.92 -1.58
N GLN A 32 -11.26 11.56 -1.82
CA GLN A 32 -11.75 12.64 -0.94
C GLN A 32 -12.10 12.11 0.46
N GLN A 33 -12.74 10.95 0.53
CA GLN A 33 -13.07 10.28 1.79
C GLN A 33 -11.81 9.92 2.58
N LEU A 34 -10.78 9.37 1.93
CA LEU A 34 -9.48 9.11 2.56
C LEU A 34 -8.89 10.38 3.17
N ALA A 35 -8.86 11.48 2.41
CA ALA A 35 -8.34 12.76 2.90
C ALA A 35 -9.14 13.27 4.11
N ARG A 36 -10.48 13.12 4.11
CA ARG A 36 -11.35 13.46 5.24
C ARG A 36 -11.04 12.64 6.48
N VAL A 37 -10.91 11.33 6.32
CA VAL A 37 -10.61 10.39 7.42
C VAL A 37 -9.23 10.67 8.00
N HIS A 38 -8.20 10.81 7.15
CA HIS A 38 -6.84 11.15 7.60
C HIS A 38 -6.82 12.48 8.36
N ARG A 39 -7.55 13.50 7.87
CA ARG A 39 -7.62 14.81 8.53
C ARG A 39 -8.23 14.67 9.92
N ALA A 40 -9.40 14.05 10.04
CA ALA A 40 -10.11 13.88 11.30
C ALA A 40 -9.25 13.12 12.34
N LEU A 41 -8.63 12.02 11.90
CA LEU A 41 -7.75 11.22 12.76
C LEU A 41 -6.46 11.95 13.14
N TYR A 42 -5.90 12.75 12.22
CA TYR A 42 -4.68 13.53 12.49
C TYR A 42 -4.95 14.67 13.49
N ASP A 43 -6.05 15.39 13.30
CA ASP A 43 -6.45 16.50 14.18
C ASP A 43 -6.83 16.01 15.59
N ALA A 44 -7.27 14.75 15.73
CA ALA A 44 -7.51 14.05 17.00
C ALA A 44 -6.31 13.20 17.46
N ASP A 45 -5.13 13.40 16.90
CA ASP A 45 -3.86 12.74 17.23
C ASP A 45 -3.74 11.26 16.84
N TRP A 46 -4.82 10.55 16.46
CA TRP A 46 -4.78 9.11 16.18
C TRP A 46 -3.80 8.72 15.06
N MET A 47 -3.71 9.50 13.98
CA MET A 47 -2.75 9.27 12.89
C MET A 47 -1.30 9.60 13.24
N ARG A 48 -1.03 10.18 14.42
CA ARG A 48 0.30 10.58 14.85
C ARG A 48 1.00 9.53 15.71
N TYR A 49 0.26 8.60 16.31
CA TYR A 49 0.84 7.51 17.09
C TYR A 49 1.62 6.52 16.22
N GLY A 50 2.74 6.02 16.76
CA GLY A 50 3.62 5.08 16.07
C GLY A 50 4.57 5.72 15.04
N TRP A 51 4.56 7.06 14.92
CA TRP A 51 5.51 7.82 14.11
C TRP A 51 6.47 8.62 14.98
N PRO A 52 7.73 8.84 14.51
CA PRO A 52 8.72 9.64 15.25
C PRO A 52 8.26 11.08 15.49
N VAL A 53 8.72 11.67 16.62
CA VAL A 53 8.37 13.04 17.01
C VAL A 53 8.94 14.06 16.01
N GLU A 54 10.08 13.76 15.42
CA GLU A 54 10.79 14.59 14.44
C GLU A 54 9.96 14.86 13.17
N VAL A 55 9.00 14.00 12.87
CA VAL A 55 8.07 14.16 11.73
C VAL A 55 6.64 14.45 12.19
N GLY A 56 6.47 15.06 13.35
CA GLY A 56 5.17 15.44 13.89
C GLY A 56 4.36 14.29 14.50
N GLY A 57 4.98 13.13 14.73
CA GLY A 57 4.38 12.00 15.43
C GLY A 57 4.34 12.18 16.94
N LEU A 58 3.71 11.23 17.64
CA LEU A 58 3.64 11.15 19.10
C LEU A 58 4.48 9.98 19.66
N GLY A 59 5.27 9.34 18.80
CA GLY A 59 6.05 8.17 19.18
C GLY A 59 5.19 6.93 19.42
N GLY A 60 5.79 5.95 20.10
CA GLY A 60 5.18 4.66 20.36
C GLY A 60 5.52 3.61 19.29
N PRO A 61 5.14 2.35 19.53
CA PRO A 61 5.43 1.26 18.61
C PRO A 61 4.59 1.33 17.32
N ALA A 62 5.13 0.84 16.19
CA ALA A 62 4.43 0.74 14.92
C ALA A 62 3.10 -0.04 14.98
N LEU A 63 2.93 -0.87 16.01
CA LEU A 63 1.66 -1.58 16.27
C LEU A 63 0.48 -0.63 16.46
N LEU A 64 0.69 0.59 16.97
CA LEU A 64 -0.40 1.58 17.10
C LEU A 64 -0.93 2.03 15.75
N ARG A 65 -0.05 2.23 14.75
CA ARG A 65 -0.45 2.53 13.36
C ARG A 65 -1.27 1.39 12.75
N ALA A 66 -0.81 0.15 12.98
CA ALA A 66 -1.53 -1.03 12.52
C ALA A 66 -2.96 -1.07 13.07
N ILE A 67 -3.15 -0.74 14.36
CA ILE A 67 -4.48 -0.69 14.99
C ILE A 67 -5.35 0.38 14.35
N VAL A 68 -4.80 1.58 14.10
CA VAL A 68 -5.57 2.65 13.43
C VAL A 68 -6.02 2.20 12.05
N GLY A 69 -5.12 1.66 11.24
CA GLY A 69 -5.45 1.15 9.91
C GLY A 69 -6.47 0.01 9.92
N GLU A 70 -6.31 -0.95 10.86
CA GLU A 70 -7.26 -2.06 11.03
C GLU A 70 -8.68 -1.57 11.40
N GLU A 71 -8.81 -0.63 12.32
CA GLU A 71 -10.12 -0.11 12.74
C GLU A 71 -10.77 0.75 11.65
N VAL A 72 -10.00 1.61 10.96
CA VAL A 72 -10.50 2.46 9.89
C VAL A 72 -10.99 1.65 8.70
N VAL A 73 -10.14 0.74 8.20
CA VAL A 73 -10.45 -0.02 6.98
C VAL A 73 -11.41 -1.18 7.28
N GLY A 74 -11.31 -1.81 8.45
CA GLY A 74 -12.24 -2.85 8.89
C GLY A 74 -13.68 -2.33 9.05
N ARG A 75 -13.85 -1.05 9.38
CA ARG A 75 -15.16 -0.36 9.39
C ARG A 75 -15.55 0.23 8.03
N ARG A 76 -14.73 0.02 6.99
CA ARG A 76 -14.96 0.55 5.62
C ARG A 76 -15.05 2.08 5.56
N LEU A 77 -14.34 2.77 6.43
CA LEU A 77 -14.26 4.24 6.44
C LEU A 77 -13.31 4.76 5.35
N ALA A 78 -12.37 3.94 4.89
CA ALA A 78 -11.48 4.19 3.77
C ALA A 78 -11.13 2.89 3.05
N GLU A 79 -10.80 2.97 1.77
CA GLU A 79 -10.34 1.82 0.98
C GLU A 79 -8.90 1.43 1.34
N PRO A 80 -8.57 0.13 1.39
CA PRO A 80 -7.26 -0.34 1.82
C PRO A 80 -6.11 0.08 0.90
N GLY A 81 -6.33 0.13 -0.42
CA GLY A 81 -5.30 0.49 -1.40
C GLY A 81 -4.75 1.90 -1.18
N PRO A 82 -5.58 2.96 -1.27
CA PRO A 82 -5.13 4.32 -1.03
C PRO A 82 -4.60 4.55 0.38
N TYR A 83 -5.25 3.96 1.40
CA TYR A 83 -4.79 4.07 2.79
C TYR A 83 -3.36 3.53 2.99
N SER A 84 -3.00 2.46 2.29
CA SER A 84 -1.71 1.78 2.45
C SER A 84 -0.49 2.63 2.07
N MET A 85 -0.66 3.66 1.22
CA MET A 85 0.45 4.51 0.76
C MET A 85 1.20 5.19 1.92
N VAL A 86 0.51 5.50 3.00
CA VAL A 86 1.15 6.04 4.22
C VAL A 86 2.17 5.05 4.80
N GLU A 87 1.80 3.78 4.89
CA GLU A 87 2.64 2.74 5.50
C GLU A 87 3.83 2.32 4.63
N VAL A 88 3.81 2.64 3.34
CA VAL A 88 4.89 2.37 2.39
C VAL A 88 5.83 3.58 2.29
N LEU A 89 5.27 4.77 2.11
CA LEU A 89 6.06 5.94 1.70
C LEU A 89 6.61 6.74 2.88
N ALA A 90 5.85 6.84 4.00
CA ALA A 90 6.33 7.60 5.16
C ALA A 90 7.60 6.98 5.80
N PRO A 91 7.72 5.66 6.01
CA PRO A 91 8.97 5.07 6.51
C PRO A 91 10.17 5.37 5.61
N THR A 92 10.01 5.29 4.30
CA THR A 92 11.08 5.58 3.33
C THR A 92 11.53 7.04 3.43
N MET A 93 10.60 7.97 3.58
CA MET A 93 10.93 9.39 3.77
C MET A 93 11.66 9.62 5.09
N ILE A 94 11.23 8.98 6.17
CA ILE A 94 11.86 9.09 7.50
C ILE A 94 13.29 8.55 7.49
N ASP A 95 13.51 7.41 6.83
CA ASP A 95 14.81 6.74 6.84
C ASP A 95 15.84 7.38 5.89
N TYR A 96 15.41 8.03 4.80
CA TYR A 96 16.31 8.38 3.69
C TYR A 96 16.25 9.83 3.21
N ALA A 97 15.20 10.58 3.55
CA ALA A 97 15.16 12.00 3.22
C ALA A 97 16.05 12.83 4.18
N PRO A 98 16.52 14.02 3.73
CA PRO A 98 17.01 15.01 4.68
C PRO A 98 15.99 15.26 5.80
N ALA A 99 16.45 15.37 7.05
CA ALA A 99 15.57 15.47 8.22
C ALA A 99 14.53 16.60 8.10
N GLU A 100 14.96 17.76 7.61
CA GLU A 100 14.07 18.92 7.38
C GLU A 100 13.00 18.62 6.33
N LEU A 101 13.34 17.87 5.27
CA LEU A 101 12.40 17.46 4.23
C LEU A 101 11.38 16.46 4.77
N ALA A 102 11.82 15.47 5.55
CA ALA A 102 10.93 14.50 6.18
C ALA A 102 9.97 15.20 7.18
N ALA A 103 10.49 16.10 8.01
CA ALA A 103 9.72 16.89 8.99
C ALA A 103 8.65 17.79 8.33
N ASP A 104 8.94 18.35 7.15
CA ASP A 104 7.97 19.15 6.38
C ASP A 104 6.91 18.27 5.70
N MET A 105 7.33 17.16 5.07
CA MET A 105 6.48 16.43 4.14
C MET A 105 5.63 15.33 4.79
N VAL A 106 6.19 14.58 5.74
CA VAL A 106 5.47 13.43 6.34
C VAL A 106 4.17 13.86 7.03
N PRO A 107 4.11 14.97 7.81
CA PRO A 107 2.86 15.43 8.40
C PRO A 107 1.77 15.76 7.37
N ARG A 108 2.14 16.19 6.17
CA ARG A 108 1.17 16.50 5.09
C ARG A 108 0.53 15.23 4.55
N LEU A 109 1.31 14.14 4.42
CA LEU A 109 0.80 12.83 4.05
C LEU A 109 -0.10 12.25 5.15
N LEU A 110 0.37 12.24 6.40
CA LEU A 110 -0.38 11.70 7.54
C LEU A 110 -1.71 12.42 7.77
N SER A 111 -1.75 13.73 7.51
CA SER A 111 -2.96 14.55 7.67
C SER A 111 -3.88 14.54 6.45
N GLY A 112 -3.56 13.82 5.38
CA GLY A 112 -4.35 13.81 4.14
C GLY A 112 -4.34 15.14 3.37
N ARG A 113 -3.44 16.09 3.72
CA ARG A 113 -3.25 17.34 2.94
C ARG A 113 -2.61 17.08 1.58
N GLU A 114 -1.77 16.06 1.51
CA GLU A 114 -1.15 15.59 0.28
C GLU A 114 -1.41 14.10 0.10
N GLN A 115 -1.59 13.68 -1.14
CA GLN A 115 -1.60 12.28 -1.55
C GLN A 115 -0.30 12.00 -2.30
N TRP A 116 0.29 10.84 -2.06
CA TRP A 116 1.55 10.45 -2.67
C TRP A 116 1.40 9.12 -3.43
N CYS A 117 2.19 8.96 -4.48
CA CYS A 117 2.29 7.72 -5.25
C CYS A 117 3.73 7.23 -5.36
N GLN A 118 3.88 6.02 -5.92
CA GLN A 118 5.17 5.35 -6.12
C GLN A 118 5.36 5.02 -7.59
N GLY A 119 6.40 5.59 -8.23
CA GLY A 119 6.75 5.35 -9.62
C GLY A 119 7.96 4.42 -9.74
N PHE A 120 7.74 3.11 -9.79
CA PHE A 120 8.83 2.10 -9.88
C PHE A 120 8.80 1.36 -11.19
N SER A 121 7.73 0.63 -11.48
CA SER A 121 7.58 -0.21 -12.67
C SER A 121 7.58 0.59 -13.98
N GLU A 122 8.09 -0.01 -15.06
CA GLU A 122 8.08 0.54 -16.42
C GLU A 122 7.47 -0.49 -17.38
N PRO A 123 7.07 -0.09 -18.61
CA PRO A 123 6.51 -1.04 -19.58
C PRO A 123 7.39 -2.27 -19.86
N GLY A 124 8.72 -2.10 -19.80
CA GLY A 124 9.71 -3.16 -19.98
C GLY A 124 10.35 -3.69 -18.68
N SER A 125 9.96 -3.17 -17.50
CA SER A 125 10.64 -3.45 -16.23
C SER A 125 9.66 -3.51 -15.07
N GLY A 126 9.12 -4.69 -14.81
CA GLY A 126 8.26 -5.00 -13.67
C GLY A 126 8.97 -5.94 -12.69
N SER A 127 8.91 -7.27 -12.93
CA SER A 127 9.62 -8.24 -12.11
C SER A 127 11.14 -8.07 -12.15
N ASP A 128 11.69 -7.71 -13.32
CA ASP A 128 13.08 -7.27 -13.47
C ASP A 128 13.18 -5.75 -13.29
N LEU A 129 12.95 -5.28 -12.05
CA LEU A 129 13.01 -3.86 -11.72
C LEU A 129 14.42 -3.27 -11.94
N ALA A 130 15.47 -4.10 -11.89
CA ALA A 130 16.82 -3.67 -12.11
C ALA A 130 17.07 -3.18 -13.55
N SER A 131 16.26 -3.59 -14.52
CA SER A 131 16.35 -3.18 -15.93
C SER A 131 15.67 -1.85 -16.24
N LEU A 132 15.14 -1.12 -15.22
CA LEU A 132 14.47 0.16 -15.41
C LEU A 132 15.30 1.16 -16.25
N SER A 133 14.63 1.96 -17.06
CA SER A 133 15.24 2.89 -18.02
C SER A 133 14.99 4.37 -17.76
N THR A 134 13.99 4.72 -16.93
CA THR A 134 13.75 6.12 -16.49
C THR A 134 15.02 6.71 -15.87
N ARG A 135 15.41 7.89 -16.34
CA ARG A 135 16.70 8.48 -16.06
C ARG A 135 16.56 9.80 -15.31
N ALA A 136 17.50 10.08 -14.42
CA ALA A 136 17.68 11.38 -13.80
C ALA A 136 19.11 11.88 -14.03
N LEU A 137 19.28 13.09 -14.54
CA LEU A 137 20.56 13.70 -14.86
C LEU A 137 20.82 14.91 -14.02
N PRO A 138 22.10 15.14 -13.68
CA PRO A 138 22.51 16.43 -13.12
C PRO A 138 22.18 17.57 -14.09
N LYS A 139 21.53 18.62 -13.61
CA LYS A 139 21.43 19.90 -14.30
C LYS A 139 22.66 20.74 -13.92
N GLY A 140 23.48 21.08 -14.89
CA GLY A 140 24.77 21.73 -14.62
C GLY A 140 25.71 20.80 -13.83
N ASN A 141 26.21 21.25 -12.69
CA ASN A 141 27.12 20.47 -11.84
C ASN A 141 26.40 19.39 -10.99
N GLY A 142 25.05 19.31 -11.04
CA GLY A 142 24.26 18.34 -10.25
C GLY A 142 23.96 18.75 -8.81
N ASP A 143 24.54 19.84 -8.35
CA ASP A 143 24.37 20.28 -6.96
C ASP A 143 23.01 21.00 -6.72
N GLU A 144 22.39 21.52 -7.77
CA GLU A 144 21.16 22.31 -7.67
C GLU A 144 19.90 21.51 -8.04
N ALA A 145 19.96 20.76 -9.13
CA ALA A 145 18.82 20.04 -9.66
C ALA A 145 19.20 18.82 -10.52
N TRP A 146 18.20 17.96 -10.73
CA TRP A 146 18.22 16.81 -11.64
C TRP A 146 17.13 16.96 -12.71
N ILE A 147 17.38 16.45 -13.89
CA ILE A 147 16.43 16.38 -14.99
C ILE A 147 16.00 14.92 -15.14
N VAL A 148 14.70 14.67 -15.04
CA VAL A 148 14.13 13.31 -15.06
C VAL A 148 13.40 13.05 -16.36
N ASN A 149 13.66 11.86 -16.95
CA ASN A 149 13.04 11.40 -18.18
C ASN A 149 12.74 9.91 -18.18
N GLY A 150 11.61 9.55 -18.73
CA GLY A 150 11.17 8.18 -18.87
C GLY A 150 9.68 7.99 -18.72
N GLN A 151 9.29 6.74 -18.55
CA GLN A 151 7.90 6.35 -18.38
C GLN A 151 7.78 5.37 -17.22
N LYS A 152 6.79 5.60 -16.36
CA LYS A 152 6.36 4.63 -15.35
C LYS A 152 4.97 4.11 -15.69
N VAL A 153 4.68 2.88 -15.27
CA VAL A 153 3.39 2.22 -15.45
C VAL A 153 2.94 1.58 -14.15
N TRP A 154 1.65 1.32 -14.01
CA TRP A 154 1.05 0.79 -12.78
C TRP A 154 1.28 1.69 -11.56
N THR A 155 1.41 3.00 -11.80
CA THR A 155 1.54 3.98 -10.72
C THR A 155 0.17 4.24 -10.11
N SER A 156 -0.08 3.63 -8.94
CA SER A 156 -1.38 3.72 -8.27
C SER A 156 -1.69 5.16 -7.86
N PHE A 157 -2.90 5.63 -8.16
CA PHE A 157 -3.46 6.92 -7.76
C PHE A 157 -2.65 8.15 -8.19
N ALA A 158 -1.80 8.04 -9.23
CA ALA A 158 -0.95 9.15 -9.68
C ALA A 158 -1.74 10.39 -10.08
N GLN A 159 -2.95 10.22 -10.64
CA GLN A 159 -3.84 11.32 -11.03
C GLN A 159 -4.37 12.14 -9.84
N PHE A 160 -4.30 11.62 -8.62
CA PHE A 160 -4.69 12.30 -7.37
C PHE A 160 -3.49 12.71 -6.53
N SER A 161 -2.30 12.30 -6.91
CA SER A 161 -1.09 12.48 -6.11
C SER A 161 -0.39 13.79 -6.41
N THR A 162 0.00 14.49 -5.37
CA THR A 162 0.82 15.72 -5.46
C THR A 162 2.31 15.43 -5.39
N ARG A 163 2.69 14.20 -5.00
CA ARG A 163 4.07 13.75 -4.86
C ARG A 163 4.23 12.33 -5.39
N CYS A 164 5.41 12.05 -5.92
CA CYS A 164 5.79 10.70 -6.35
C CYS A 164 7.17 10.35 -5.80
N VAL A 165 7.27 9.21 -5.11
CA VAL A 165 8.57 8.58 -4.82
C VAL A 165 8.97 7.81 -6.06
N LEU A 166 9.97 8.34 -6.78
CA LEU A 166 10.36 7.90 -8.10
C LEU A 166 11.72 7.19 -8.09
N LEU A 167 11.76 5.98 -8.63
CA LEU A 167 13.02 5.25 -8.84
C LEU A 167 13.54 5.50 -10.26
N THR A 168 14.79 5.99 -10.36
CA THR A 168 15.43 6.34 -11.64
C THR A 168 16.87 5.84 -11.73
N ARG A 169 17.39 5.76 -12.97
CA ARG A 169 18.83 5.71 -13.26
C ARG A 169 19.36 7.12 -13.53
N THR A 170 20.66 7.34 -13.38
CA THR A 170 21.29 8.64 -13.65
C THR A 170 21.80 8.73 -15.11
N ALA A 171 21.15 9.52 -15.99
CA ALA A 171 21.53 9.94 -17.37
C ALA A 171 20.48 10.84 -18.11
N ALA A 172 20.75 11.61 -19.17
CA ALA A 172 20.12 12.88 -19.68
C ALA A 172 18.76 12.86 -20.44
N GLY A 173 18.05 14.06 -20.52
CA GLY A 173 16.97 14.46 -21.41
C GLY A 173 15.85 15.43 -21.04
N HIS A 174 14.69 15.74 -21.58
CA HIS A 174 13.78 16.92 -21.70
C HIS A 174 12.34 16.94 -21.08
N GLU A 175 11.56 18.07 -21.05
CA GLU A 175 10.52 18.58 -20.07
C GLU A 175 9.09 17.98 -20.05
N GLY A 176 8.49 17.79 -18.84
CA GLY A 176 7.05 17.69 -18.53
C GLY A 176 6.58 16.38 -17.83
N ILE A 177 5.49 16.45 -17.02
CA ILE A 177 4.84 15.26 -16.45
C ILE A 177 3.46 15.09 -17.08
N THR A 178 3.19 13.92 -17.69
CA THR A 178 1.88 13.54 -18.18
C THR A 178 1.39 12.28 -17.47
N VAL A 179 0.21 12.34 -16.88
CA VAL A 179 -0.44 11.20 -16.20
C VAL A 179 -1.60 10.71 -17.06
N ARG A 180 -1.64 9.41 -17.37
CA ARG A 180 -2.71 8.76 -18.13
C ARG A 180 -3.29 7.61 -17.33
N PRO A 181 -4.54 7.71 -16.83
CA PRO A 181 -5.21 6.62 -16.14
C PRO A 181 -5.36 5.37 -17.02
N LEU A 182 -5.22 4.21 -16.40
CA LEU A 182 -5.40 2.89 -17.02
C LEU A 182 -6.65 2.24 -16.44
N ARG A 183 -7.64 1.97 -17.30
CA ARG A 183 -8.85 1.27 -16.90
C ARG A 183 -8.57 -0.21 -16.71
N THR A 184 -8.86 -0.70 -15.54
CA THR A 184 -8.68 -2.10 -15.16
C THR A 184 -9.90 -2.95 -15.51
N MET A 185 -9.77 -4.28 -15.42
CA MET A 185 -10.88 -5.22 -15.70
C MET A 185 -12.07 -5.04 -14.73
N HIS A 186 -11.84 -4.58 -13.50
CA HIS A 186 -12.89 -4.30 -12.54
C HIS A 186 -13.51 -2.90 -12.69
N GLY A 187 -13.15 -2.17 -13.76
CA GLY A 187 -13.81 -0.92 -14.16
C GLY A 187 -13.28 0.34 -13.49
N VAL A 188 -12.21 0.26 -12.67
CA VAL A 188 -11.63 1.39 -11.94
C VAL A 188 -10.34 1.86 -12.58
N ASP A 189 -10.13 3.17 -12.63
CA ASP A 189 -8.94 3.82 -13.21
C ASP A 189 -7.91 4.14 -12.11
N GLU A 190 -7.53 3.14 -11.28
CA GLU A 190 -6.64 3.35 -10.14
C GLU A 190 -5.15 3.39 -10.49
N PHE A 191 -4.75 2.79 -11.61
CA PHE A 191 -3.38 2.79 -12.09
C PHE A 191 -3.17 3.81 -13.19
N CYS A 192 -1.94 4.29 -13.33
CA CYS A 192 -1.57 5.25 -14.37
C CYS A 192 -0.28 4.85 -15.08
N GLU A 193 -0.21 5.25 -16.35
CA GLU A 193 1.06 5.55 -17.00
C GLU A 193 1.46 6.98 -16.66
N VAL A 194 2.72 7.17 -16.30
CA VAL A 194 3.28 8.49 -15.98
C VAL A 194 4.51 8.72 -16.83
N TYR A 195 4.46 9.74 -17.66
CA TYR A 195 5.53 10.15 -18.53
C TYR A 195 6.27 11.34 -17.91
N TYR A 196 7.58 11.25 -17.89
CA TYR A 196 8.49 12.30 -17.45
C TYR A 196 9.30 12.77 -18.64
N ASP A 197 9.22 14.06 -18.96
CA ASP A 197 9.87 14.71 -20.10
C ASP A 197 10.52 16.01 -19.61
N ASP A 198 11.84 16.05 -19.47
CA ASP A 198 12.70 17.08 -18.85
C ASP A 198 12.24 17.62 -17.48
N VAL A 199 11.65 16.78 -16.64
CA VAL A 199 11.19 17.21 -15.33
C VAL A 199 12.36 17.66 -14.46
N VAL A 200 12.40 18.93 -14.11
CA VAL A 200 13.42 19.49 -13.21
C VAL A 200 13.08 19.20 -11.77
N VAL A 201 13.91 18.41 -11.09
CA VAL A 201 13.76 18.05 -9.68
C VAL A 201 14.91 18.66 -8.87
N PRO A 202 14.65 19.53 -7.88
CA PRO A 202 15.69 20.07 -7.01
C PRO A 202 16.50 18.96 -6.33
N ALA A 203 17.82 19.10 -6.24
CA ALA A 203 18.70 18.12 -5.60
C ALA A 203 18.31 17.85 -4.13
N SER A 204 17.73 18.84 -3.44
CA SER A 204 17.19 18.71 -2.09
C SER A 204 16.01 17.73 -1.96
N ARG A 205 15.42 17.29 -3.08
CA ARG A 205 14.34 16.28 -3.13
C ARG A 205 14.85 14.86 -3.34
N MET A 206 16.16 14.67 -3.45
CA MET A 206 16.75 13.34 -3.59
C MET A 206 16.72 12.58 -2.26
N LEU A 207 16.32 11.32 -2.30
CA LEU A 207 16.38 10.41 -1.17
C LEU A 207 17.72 9.66 -1.19
N GLY A 208 18.51 9.77 -0.14
CA GLY A 208 19.86 9.20 -0.06
C GLY A 208 20.85 9.92 -0.97
N ARG A 209 21.83 9.19 -1.49
CA ARG A 209 22.91 9.68 -2.38
C ARG A 209 22.77 9.11 -3.78
N PRO A 210 23.37 9.74 -4.82
CA PRO A 210 23.48 9.11 -6.14
C PRO A 210 24.09 7.71 -6.02
N GLY A 211 23.42 6.71 -6.62
CA GLY A 211 23.80 5.30 -6.53
C GLY A 211 23.07 4.49 -5.43
N ASP A 212 22.44 5.13 -4.44
CA ASP A 212 21.71 4.45 -3.36
C ASP A 212 20.34 3.88 -3.80
N GLY A 213 19.81 4.28 -4.96
CA GLY A 213 18.42 4.02 -5.37
C GLY A 213 18.00 2.54 -5.30
N TRP A 214 18.89 1.63 -5.68
CA TRP A 214 18.60 0.19 -5.57
C TRP A 214 18.48 -0.28 -4.13
N ARG A 215 19.38 0.14 -3.25
CA ARG A 215 19.33 -0.19 -1.81
C ARG A 215 18.06 0.36 -1.17
N LEU A 216 17.71 1.62 -1.46
CA LEU A 216 16.48 2.26 -1.00
C LEU A 216 15.23 1.51 -1.47
N ALA A 217 15.18 1.11 -2.74
CA ALA A 217 14.08 0.31 -3.26
C ALA A 217 13.97 -1.04 -2.56
N MET A 218 15.09 -1.72 -2.28
CA MET A 218 15.09 -3.00 -1.55
C MET A 218 14.67 -2.87 -0.09
N ASP A 219 14.87 -1.71 0.53
CA ASP A 219 14.40 -1.42 1.89
C ASP A 219 12.92 -0.98 1.93
N LEU A 220 12.40 -0.36 0.86
CA LEU A 220 10.98 0.02 0.72
C LEU A 220 10.08 -1.20 0.44
N LEU A 221 10.48 -2.06 -0.49
CA LEU A 221 9.64 -3.19 -0.94
C LEU A 221 9.16 -4.14 0.18
N PRO A 222 9.89 -4.40 1.27
CA PRO A 222 9.38 -5.13 2.42
C PRO A 222 8.19 -4.47 3.13
N TYR A 223 8.12 -3.13 3.17
CA TYR A 223 6.95 -2.43 3.71
C TYR A 223 5.73 -2.63 2.80
N GLU A 224 5.89 -2.50 1.49
CA GLU A 224 4.84 -2.80 0.51
C GLU A 224 4.31 -4.25 0.63
N ARG A 225 5.17 -5.21 0.97
CA ARG A 225 4.84 -6.64 1.09
C ARG A 225 4.31 -7.04 2.46
N SER A 226 4.19 -6.12 3.41
CA SER A 226 3.84 -6.43 4.80
C SER A 226 2.98 -5.37 5.46
N THR A 227 3.50 -4.15 5.70
CA THR A 227 2.77 -3.14 6.49
C THR A 227 1.52 -2.65 5.79
N CYS A 228 1.52 -2.55 4.47
CA CYS A 228 0.34 -2.20 3.70
C CYS A 228 -0.75 -3.29 3.73
N PHE A 229 -0.47 -4.48 4.26
CA PHE A 229 -1.45 -5.56 4.34
C PHE A 229 -2.27 -5.56 5.63
N TRP A 230 -1.86 -4.83 6.67
CA TRP A 230 -2.59 -4.83 7.95
C TRP A 230 -4.05 -4.43 7.76
N GLN A 231 -4.28 -3.31 7.11
CA GLN A 231 -5.61 -2.82 6.78
C GLN A 231 -6.29 -3.66 5.70
N ARG A 232 -5.55 -4.21 4.71
CA ARG A 232 -6.12 -5.12 3.71
C ARG A 232 -6.68 -6.39 4.37
N ILE A 233 -6.00 -6.93 5.37
CA ILE A 233 -6.47 -8.09 6.14
C ILE A 233 -7.77 -7.76 6.89
N ALA A 234 -7.85 -6.59 7.52
CA ALA A 234 -9.07 -6.15 8.20
C ALA A 234 -10.24 -5.99 7.22
N TYR A 235 -9.98 -5.45 6.03
CA TYR A 235 -10.95 -5.38 4.93
C TYR A 235 -11.45 -6.78 4.51
N LEU A 236 -10.54 -7.71 4.28
CA LEU A 236 -10.91 -9.07 3.88
C LEU A 236 -11.77 -9.79 4.95
N TYR A 237 -11.53 -9.52 6.23
CA TYR A 237 -12.40 -10.01 7.30
C TYR A 237 -13.80 -9.39 7.25
N SER A 238 -13.90 -8.07 7.02
CA SER A 238 -15.24 -7.44 6.87
C SER A 238 -15.99 -7.97 5.65
N ARG A 239 -15.29 -8.27 4.56
CA ARG A 239 -15.87 -8.92 3.38
C ARG A 239 -16.32 -10.36 3.68
N PHE A 240 -15.55 -11.10 4.46
CA PHE A 240 -15.89 -12.46 4.88
C PHE A 240 -17.15 -12.47 5.77
N ASP A 241 -17.25 -11.53 6.73
CA ASP A 241 -18.44 -11.39 7.58
C ASP A 241 -19.69 -11.02 6.74
N GLU A 242 -19.53 -10.16 5.73
CA GLU A 242 -20.59 -9.82 4.77
C GLU A 242 -21.01 -11.05 3.94
N LEU A 243 -20.03 -11.84 3.45
CA LEU A 243 -20.32 -13.11 2.74
C LEU A 243 -21.18 -14.06 3.58
N ILE A 244 -20.84 -14.24 4.86
CA ILE A 244 -21.63 -15.05 5.78
C ILE A 244 -23.06 -14.52 5.88
N GLY A 245 -23.25 -13.20 5.95
CA GLY A 245 -24.57 -12.55 6.05
C GLY A 245 -25.41 -12.69 4.78
N GLU A 246 -24.78 -12.77 3.61
CA GLU A 246 -25.46 -12.89 2.30
C GLU A 246 -25.72 -14.36 1.89
N THR A 247 -25.03 -15.33 2.50
CA THR A 247 -25.18 -16.74 2.14
C THR A 247 -26.42 -17.35 2.82
N SER A 248 -27.05 -18.33 2.14
CA SER A 248 -28.17 -19.07 2.68
C SER A 248 -27.75 -20.03 3.81
N ALA A 249 -28.71 -20.46 4.63
CA ALA A 249 -28.49 -21.47 5.69
C ALA A 249 -28.02 -22.85 5.17
N THR A 250 -28.01 -23.04 3.84
CA THR A 250 -27.50 -24.25 3.16
C THR A 250 -26.14 -24.03 2.51
N ALA A 251 -25.46 -22.92 2.84
CA ALA A 251 -24.10 -22.64 2.32
C ALA A 251 -23.12 -23.76 2.68
N ASP A 252 -22.15 -24.00 1.82
CA ASP A 252 -21.11 -25.00 2.05
C ASP A 252 -20.19 -24.54 3.20
N GLU A 253 -20.39 -25.13 4.37
CA GLU A 253 -19.60 -24.84 5.58
C GLU A 253 -18.10 -25.16 5.37
N PHE A 254 -17.78 -26.13 4.52
CA PHE A 254 -16.39 -26.47 4.22
C PHE A 254 -15.70 -25.36 3.44
N GLU A 255 -16.35 -24.79 2.44
CA GLU A 255 -15.81 -23.68 1.65
C GLU A 255 -15.64 -22.41 2.50
N LEU A 256 -16.63 -22.06 3.31
CA LEU A 256 -16.53 -20.94 4.27
C LEU A 256 -15.41 -21.19 5.30
N GLY A 257 -15.32 -22.39 5.86
CA GLY A 257 -14.28 -22.77 6.82
C GLY A 257 -12.88 -22.70 6.21
N SER A 258 -12.74 -23.11 4.95
CA SER A 258 -11.47 -23.05 4.21
C SER A 258 -11.02 -21.62 3.93
N ALA A 259 -11.94 -20.72 3.54
CA ALA A 259 -11.67 -19.29 3.37
C ALA A 259 -11.28 -18.64 4.70
N TYR A 260 -12.02 -18.94 5.79
CA TYR A 260 -11.69 -18.45 7.13
C TYR A 260 -10.29 -18.89 7.58
N LEU A 261 -9.90 -20.16 7.40
CA LEU A 261 -8.59 -20.67 7.78
C LEU A 261 -7.45 -19.97 7.01
N ALA A 262 -7.65 -19.67 5.72
CA ALA A 262 -6.67 -18.92 4.94
C ALA A 262 -6.49 -17.49 5.48
N LEU A 263 -7.59 -16.78 5.77
CA LEU A 263 -7.57 -15.45 6.38
C LEU A 263 -6.95 -15.47 7.79
N HIS A 264 -7.28 -16.47 8.60
CA HIS A 264 -6.75 -16.61 9.95
C HIS A 264 -5.24 -16.87 9.96
N THR A 265 -4.75 -17.73 9.07
CA THR A 265 -3.32 -17.99 8.89
C THR A 265 -2.57 -16.71 8.52
N LEU A 266 -3.09 -15.97 7.55
CA LEU A 266 -2.55 -14.68 7.13
C LEU A 266 -2.53 -13.68 8.31
N ARG A 267 -3.61 -13.57 9.07
CA ARG A 267 -3.71 -12.66 10.22
C ARG A 267 -2.71 -13.01 11.32
N CYS A 268 -2.55 -14.29 11.64
CA CYS A 268 -1.56 -14.76 12.63
C CYS A 268 -0.13 -14.40 12.18
N ARG A 269 0.15 -14.61 10.90
CA ARG A 269 1.46 -14.27 10.33
C ARG A 269 1.71 -12.76 10.35
N SER A 270 0.75 -11.95 9.92
CA SER A 270 0.84 -10.49 9.94
C SER A 270 1.05 -9.94 11.36
N ARG A 271 0.36 -10.47 12.37
CA ARG A 271 0.57 -10.11 13.78
C ARG A 271 2.00 -10.38 14.25
N ARG A 272 2.59 -11.49 13.83
CA ARG A 272 4.01 -11.78 14.12
C ARG A 272 4.92 -10.70 13.54
N THR A 273 4.66 -10.23 12.32
CA THR A 273 5.43 -9.13 11.69
C THR A 273 5.24 -7.82 12.45
N GLN A 274 4.03 -7.50 12.88
CA GLN A 274 3.74 -6.33 13.72
C GLN A 274 4.50 -6.36 15.05
N HIS A 275 4.55 -7.52 15.72
CA HIS A 275 5.33 -7.69 16.97
C HIS A 275 6.82 -7.49 16.74
N ARG A 276 7.39 -8.03 15.66
CA ARG A 276 8.80 -7.82 15.31
C ARG A 276 9.13 -6.34 15.10
N LEU A 277 8.27 -5.60 14.38
CA LEU A 277 8.42 -4.15 14.20
C LEU A 277 8.30 -3.39 15.54
N ARG A 278 7.37 -3.79 16.42
CA ARG A 278 7.28 -3.23 17.78
C ARG A 278 8.58 -3.39 18.53
N ASP A 279 9.24 -4.53 18.37
CA ASP A 279 10.50 -4.87 19.06
C ASP A 279 11.75 -4.30 18.34
N GLY A 280 11.55 -3.40 17.36
CA GLY A 280 12.61 -2.66 16.66
C GLY A 280 13.28 -3.43 15.52
N ALA A 281 12.74 -4.57 15.08
CA ALA A 281 13.28 -5.30 13.94
C ALA A 281 13.01 -4.56 12.63
N ARG A 282 13.96 -4.61 11.69
CA ARG A 282 13.72 -4.23 10.29
C ARG A 282 13.01 -5.36 9.56
N LEU A 283 12.21 -4.98 8.57
CA LEU A 283 11.58 -5.95 7.66
C LEU A 283 12.61 -6.47 6.64
N GLY A 284 12.47 -7.72 6.29
CA GLY A 284 13.40 -8.42 5.39
C GLY A 284 12.68 -9.40 4.46
N PRO A 285 13.40 -10.39 3.91
CA PRO A 285 12.88 -11.35 2.94
C PRO A 285 11.69 -12.18 3.45
N GLU A 286 11.51 -12.29 4.77
CA GLU A 286 10.35 -12.98 5.38
C GLU A 286 9.00 -12.34 5.04
N THR A 287 8.96 -11.07 4.62
CA THR A 287 7.73 -10.40 4.13
C THR A 287 7.22 -11.01 2.82
N SER A 288 8.07 -11.72 2.10
CA SER A 288 7.65 -12.51 0.93
C SER A 288 6.64 -13.61 1.29
N ILE A 289 6.73 -14.16 2.51
CA ILE A 289 5.75 -15.13 3.03
C ILE A 289 4.41 -14.44 3.23
N ASP A 290 4.40 -13.23 3.82
CA ASP A 290 3.18 -12.45 4.06
C ASP A 290 2.46 -12.17 2.73
N LYS A 291 3.22 -11.83 1.67
CA LYS A 291 2.68 -11.56 0.34
C LYS A 291 2.07 -12.81 -0.34
N VAL A 292 2.72 -13.96 -0.23
CA VAL A 292 2.19 -15.22 -0.78
C VAL A 292 0.90 -15.61 -0.06
N LEU A 293 0.86 -15.49 1.26
CA LEU A 293 -0.33 -15.81 2.06
C LEU A 293 -1.47 -14.84 1.78
N LEU A 294 -1.19 -13.53 1.61
CA LEU A 294 -2.22 -12.56 1.24
C LEU A 294 -2.87 -12.93 -0.09
N ALA A 295 -2.07 -13.15 -1.14
CA ALA A 295 -2.60 -13.50 -2.46
C ALA A 295 -3.47 -14.76 -2.41
N THR A 296 -3.04 -15.78 -1.65
CA THR A 296 -3.78 -17.03 -1.49
C THR A 296 -5.10 -16.80 -0.74
N ALA A 297 -5.07 -16.07 0.37
CA ALA A 297 -6.26 -15.85 1.20
C ALA A 297 -7.30 -14.96 0.48
N GLU A 298 -6.82 -13.92 -0.20
CA GLU A 298 -7.67 -13.02 -0.97
C GLU A 298 -8.37 -13.75 -2.13
N GLN A 299 -7.62 -14.49 -2.95
CA GLN A 299 -8.23 -15.26 -4.04
C GLN A 299 -9.18 -16.33 -3.50
N ARG A 300 -8.81 -17.03 -2.42
CA ARG A 300 -9.68 -18.03 -1.81
C ARG A 300 -11.01 -17.44 -1.34
N LEU A 301 -10.99 -16.28 -0.69
CA LEU A 301 -12.21 -15.59 -0.25
C LEU A 301 -13.15 -15.29 -1.44
N TYR A 302 -12.62 -14.69 -2.51
CA TYR A 302 -13.45 -14.28 -3.63
C TYR A 302 -13.84 -15.44 -4.56
N ASP A 303 -13.05 -16.51 -4.62
CA ASP A 303 -13.45 -17.76 -5.27
C ASP A 303 -14.62 -18.41 -4.51
N THR A 304 -14.55 -18.47 -3.17
CA THR A 304 -15.65 -18.93 -2.31
C THR A 304 -16.91 -18.05 -2.49
N ALA A 305 -16.74 -16.71 -2.53
CA ALA A 305 -17.88 -15.82 -2.77
C ALA A 305 -18.54 -16.09 -4.14
N ARG A 306 -17.73 -16.31 -5.20
CA ARG A 306 -18.26 -16.67 -6.53
C ARG A 306 -19.04 -17.97 -6.51
N GLU A 307 -18.56 -18.99 -5.81
CA GLU A 307 -19.23 -20.28 -5.71
C GLU A 307 -20.55 -20.18 -4.94
N LEU A 308 -20.60 -19.40 -3.86
CA LEU A 308 -21.77 -19.29 -3.00
C LEU A 308 -22.82 -18.29 -3.49
N LEU A 309 -22.39 -17.18 -4.10
CA LEU A 309 -23.27 -16.10 -4.59
C LEU A 309 -23.57 -16.20 -6.10
N GLY A 310 -22.82 -17.03 -6.84
CA GLY A 310 -23.08 -17.35 -8.24
C GLY A 310 -23.26 -16.13 -9.14
N GLY A 311 -24.44 -15.98 -9.72
CA GLY A 311 -24.76 -14.91 -10.67
C GLY A 311 -24.47 -13.48 -10.17
N THR A 312 -24.57 -13.23 -8.88
CA THR A 312 -24.24 -11.93 -8.26
C THR A 312 -22.78 -11.54 -8.52
N VAL A 313 -21.86 -12.51 -8.52
CA VAL A 313 -20.44 -12.27 -8.78
C VAL A 313 -20.12 -12.30 -10.28
N GLU A 314 -20.79 -13.17 -11.03
CA GLU A 314 -20.45 -13.43 -12.44
C GLU A 314 -21.13 -12.46 -13.42
N LEU A 315 -22.37 -12.05 -13.14
CA LEU A 315 -23.23 -11.35 -14.10
C LEU A 315 -23.53 -9.90 -13.70
N ASP A 316 -23.64 -9.61 -12.41
CA ASP A 316 -24.04 -8.32 -11.91
C ASP A 316 -22.86 -7.39 -11.67
N GLU A 317 -23.04 -6.08 -11.86
CA GLU A 317 -22.05 -5.06 -11.50
C GLU A 317 -22.10 -4.78 -9.99
N THR A 318 -21.51 -5.68 -9.21
CA THR A 318 -21.50 -5.63 -7.75
C THR A 318 -20.10 -5.42 -7.19
N PRO A 319 -19.96 -4.99 -5.92
CA PRO A 319 -18.66 -4.98 -5.24
C PRO A 319 -17.99 -6.37 -5.23
N TRP A 320 -18.76 -7.46 -5.16
CA TRP A 320 -18.23 -8.83 -5.22
C TRP A 320 -17.53 -9.13 -6.54
N ARG A 321 -18.14 -8.74 -7.67
CA ARG A 321 -17.52 -8.89 -8.99
C ARG A 321 -16.28 -8.05 -9.12
N SER A 322 -16.33 -6.78 -8.71
CA SER A 322 -15.19 -5.88 -8.76
C SER A 322 -14.00 -6.45 -7.99
N GLU A 323 -14.21 -6.87 -6.76
CA GLU A 323 -13.18 -7.46 -5.90
C GLU A 323 -12.68 -8.83 -6.41
N TYR A 324 -13.57 -9.66 -6.97
CA TYR A 324 -13.17 -10.91 -7.62
C TYR A 324 -12.17 -10.65 -8.75
N LEU A 325 -12.49 -9.70 -9.64
CA LEU A 325 -11.61 -9.33 -10.75
C LEU A 325 -10.30 -8.71 -10.26
N TYR A 326 -10.35 -7.82 -9.25
CA TYR A 326 -9.17 -7.23 -8.64
C TYR A 326 -8.26 -8.28 -8.01
N SER A 327 -8.82 -9.26 -7.30
CA SER A 327 -8.06 -10.32 -6.62
C SER A 327 -7.19 -11.16 -7.55
N ARG A 328 -7.51 -11.19 -8.85
CA ARG A 328 -6.67 -11.91 -9.85
C ARG A 328 -5.28 -11.29 -9.98
N ALA A 329 -5.15 -9.98 -9.73
CA ALA A 329 -3.86 -9.30 -9.69
C ALA A 329 -3.07 -9.54 -8.39
N ALA A 330 -3.68 -10.14 -7.35
CA ALA A 330 -3.02 -10.37 -6.07
C ALA A 330 -1.75 -11.25 -6.16
N THR A 331 -1.67 -12.13 -7.14
CA THR A 331 -0.45 -12.93 -7.41
C THR A 331 0.58 -12.20 -8.26
N ILE A 332 0.31 -10.97 -8.70
CA ILE A 332 1.14 -10.20 -9.65
C ILE A 332 1.73 -8.96 -8.99
N TYR A 333 0.90 -8.07 -8.44
CA TYR A 333 1.36 -6.80 -7.85
C TYR A 333 2.26 -7.04 -6.61
N GLY A 334 3.08 -6.05 -6.25
CA GLY A 334 4.03 -6.16 -5.13
C GLY A 334 5.10 -7.26 -5.31
N GLY A 335 5.37 -7.65 -6.56
CA GLY A 335 6.19 -8.78 -6.97
C GLY A 335 5.40 -10.08 -7.11
N THR A 336 5.57 -10.77 -8.25
CA THR A 336 4.80 -11.98 -8.56
C THR A 336 4.99 -13.08 -7.52
N ALA A 337 4.03 -14.00 -7.42
CA ALA A 337 4.08 -15.12 -6.50
C ALA A 337 5.34 -15.97 -6.71
N GLU A 338 5.84 -16.09 -7.95
CA GLU A 338 7.07 -16.79 -8.32
C GLU A 338 8.30 -16.05 -7.78
N ILE A 339 8.37 -14.72 -7.97
CA ILE A 339 9.46 -13.88 -7.41
C ILE A 339 9.48 -14.00 -5.88
N GLN A 340 8.31 -13.97 -5.21
CA GLN A 340 8.24 -14.14 -3.76
C GLN A 340 8.75 -15.51 -3.31
N ARG A 341 8.36 -16.59 -4.02
CA ARG A 341 8.86 -17.94 -3.73
C ARG A 341 10.36 -18.07 -3.97
N ASN A 342 10.90 -17.42 -5.01
CA ASN A 342 12.35 -17.38 -5.24
C ASN A 342 13.08 -16.66 -4.11
N ILE A 343 12.54 -15.54 -3.60
CA ILE A 343 13.12 -14.85 -2.46
C ILE A 343 13.10 -15.74 -1.21
N ILE A 344 12.00 -16.43 -0.95
CA ILE A 344 11.87 -17.39 0.15
C ILE A 344 12.92 -18.51 0.00
N ALA A 345 12.98 -19.14 -1.16
CA ALA A 345 13.90 -20.26 -1.42
C ALA A 345 15.37 -19.84 -1.23
N ARG A 346 15.78 -18.74 -1.84
CA ARG A 346 17.18 -18.29 -1.84
C ARG A 346 17.62 -17.65 -0.53
N ARG A 347 16.77 -16.78 0.05
CA ARG A 347 17.17 -15.92 1.20
C ARG A 347 16.72 -16.43 2.57
N LEU A 348 15.73 -17.33 2.64
CA LEU A 348 15.24 -17.89 3.89
C LEU A 348 15.57 -19.36 4.05
N LEU A 349 15.59 -20.13 2.97
CA LEU A 349 15.80 -21.58 3.00
C LEU A 349 17.19 -21.98 2.50
N ASP A 350 17.97 -21.04 1.97
CA ASP A 350 19.33 -21.24 1.43
C ASP A 350 19.40 -22.41 0.41
N LEU A 351 18.43 -22.48 -0.50
CA LEU A 351 18.33 -23.54 -1.51
C LEU A 351 19.22 -23.29 -2.75
N GLY A 352 20.22 -22.41 -2.62
CA GLY A 352 21.24 -22.17 -3.62
C GLY A 352 20.84 -21.17 -4.72
N GLU A 353 21.81 -20.82 -5.56
CA GLU A 353 21.63 -20.07 -6.81
C GLU A 353 21.70 -21.07 -7.97
N GLU A 354 20.80 -20.90 -8.97
CA GLU A 354 20.95 -21.55 -10.27
C GLU A 354 22.01 -20.85 -11.10
#